data_542442aed63c08693e75fad7ad689732
#
_entry.id   542442aed63c08693e75fad7ad689732
#
_cell.length_a   1.000
_cell.length_b   1.000
_cell.length_c   1.000
_cell.angle_alpha   90.00
_cell.angle_beta   90.00
_cell.angle_gamma   90.00
#
_symmetry.space_group_name_H-M   'P 1'
#
loop_
_entity.id
_entity.type
_entity.pdbx_description
1 polymer ?
#
loop_
_entity_poly.entity_id
_entity_poly.type
_entity_poly.pdbx_seq_one_letter_code
_entity_poly.pdbx_strand_id
1 'polypeptide(L)' 'MKIVHLINDTYQVVSEDEQTIYFQGNQEDCERYRMSRLFNL' A
#
# COMPACT_ATOMS: atom_id res chain seq x y z
N MET A 1 2.03 4.38 -7.07
CA MET A 1 1.90 3.21 -6.14
C MET A 1 0.46 2.70 -6.14
N LYS A 2 0.31 1.45 -5.81
CA LYS A 2 -1.02 0.86 -5.77
C LYS A 2 -1.12 -0.12 -4.61
N ILE A 3 -2.35 -0.47 -4.24
CA ILE A 3 -2.60 -1.38 -3.12
C ILE A 3 -3.08 -2.71 -3.68
N VAL A 4 -2.45 -3.80 -3.22
CA VAL A 4 -2.76 -5.15 -3.65
C VAL A 4 -3.30 -5.94 -2.46
N HIS A 5 -4.40 -6.64 -2.66
CA HIS A 5 -4.97 -7.50 -1.62
C HIS A 5 -4.32 -8.88 -1.71
N LEU A 6 -3.78 -9.36 -0.62
CA LEU A 6 -3.13 -10.67 -0.57
C LEU A 6 -4.08 -11.74 -0.03
N ILE A 7 -4.27 -11.77 1.28
CA ILE A 7 -5.11 -12.79 1.91
C ILE A 7 -5.71 -12.20 3.18
N ASN A 8 -6.96 -12.55 3.46
CA ASN A 8 -7.66 -12.03 4.64
C ASN A 8 -7.58 -10.52 4.68
N ASP A 9 -7.04 -9.95 5.76
CA ASP A 9 -6.93 -8.51 5.92
C ASP A 9 -5.54 -8.00 5.59
N THR A 10 -4.76 -8.77 4.85
CA THR A 10 -3.40 -8.40 4.51
C THR A 10 -3.34 -7.75 3.13
N TYR A 11 -2.77 -6.55 3.07
CA TYR A 11 -2.63 -5.79 1.84
C TYR A 11 -1.19 -5.31 1.73
N GLN A 12 -0.79 -4.96 0.53
CA GLN A 12 0.54 -4.40 0.28
C GLN A 12 0.41 -3.13 -0.54
N VAL A 13 1.27 -2.16 -0.24
CA VAL A 13 1.42 -0.98 -1.08
C VAL A 13 2.66 -1.22 -1.91
N VAL A 14 2.49 -1.27 -3.22
CA VAL A 14 3.59 -1.62 -4.12
C VAL A 14 3.75 -0.57 -5.20
N SER A 15 4.85 -0.66 -5.93
CA SER A 15 5.08 0.21 -7.07
C SER A 15 4.13 -0.17 -8.20
N GLU A 16 4.02 0.69 -9.20
CA GLU A 16 3.09 0.47 -10.31
C GLU A 16 3.41 -0.80 -11.08
N ASP A 17 4.67 -1.16 -11.15
CA ASP A 17 5.10 -2.39 -11.83
C ASP A 17 5.11 -3.59 -10.89
N GLU A 18 4.76 -3.38 -9.60
CA GLU A 18 4.70 -4.42 -8.58
C GLU A 18 6.05 -5.07 -8.29
N GLN A 19 7.12 -4.38 -8.61
CA GLN A 19 8.47 -4.90 -8.34
C GLN A 19 9.00 -4.50 -6.96
N THR A 20 8.42 -3.46 -6.37
CA THR A 20 8.87 -2.95 -5.08
C THR A 20 7.69 -2.92 -4.10
N ILE A 21 7.91 -3.48 -2.91
CA ILE A 21 6.91 -3.42 -1.84
C ILE A 21 7.30 -2.30 -0.89
N TYR A 22 6.42 -1.31 -0.75
CA TYR A 22 6.69 -0.18 0.13
C TYR A 22 6.20 -0.43 1.54
N PHE A 23 5.07 -1.12 1.68
CA PHE A 23 4.44 -1.30 2.98
C PHE A 23 3.50 -2.50 2.92
N GLN A 24 3.33 -3.16 4.06
CA GLN A 24 2.41 -4.29 4.16
C GLN A 24 1.67 -4.20 5.48
N GLY A 25 0.37 -4.43 5.44
CA GLY A 25 -0.45 -4.37 6.63
C GLY A 25 -1.91 -4.56 6.27
N ASN A 26 -2.81 -4.12 7.16
CA ASN A 26 -4.23 -4.22 6.85
C ASN A 26 -4.64 -3.12 5.89
N GLN A 27 -5.89 -3.19 5.43
CA GLN A 27 -6.38 -2.24 4.43
C GLN A 27 -6.29 -0.80 4.92
N GLU A 28 -6.71 -0.55 6.15
CA GLU A 28 -6.72 0.80 6.69
C GLU A 28 -5.31 1.38 6.75
N ASP A 29 -4.35 0.58 7.20
CA ASP A 29 -2.97 1.05 7.29
C ASP A 29 -2.39 1.32 5.91
N CYS A 30 -2.68 0.46 4.94
CA CYS A 30 -2.19 0.66 3.58
C CYS A 30 -2.77 1.92 2.96
N GLU A 31 -4.05 2.18 3.17
CA GLU A 31 -4.68 3.39 2.66
C GLU A 31 -4.11 4.64 3.33
N ARG A 32 -3.84 4.54 4.63
CA ARG A 32 -3.23 5.64 5.36
C ARG A 32 -1.83 5.94 4.83
N TYR A 33 -1.06 4.89 4.58
CA TYR A 33 0.27 5.05 4.01
C TYR A 33 0.20 5.74 2.66
N ARG A 34 -0.70 5.27 1.81
CA ARG A 34 -0.87 5.84 0.48
C ARG A 34 -1.28 7.32 0.55
N MET A 35 -2.23 7.63 1.43
CA MET A 35 -2.67 9.02 1.60
C MET A 35 -1.52 9.90 2.07
N SER A 36 -0.74 9.42 3.02
CA SER A 36 0.40 10.17 3.52
C SER A 36 1.38 10.51 2.41
N ARG A 37 1.61 9.55 1.52
CA ARG A 37 2.53 9.78 0.41
C ARG A 37 1.96 10.74 -0.62
N LEU A 38 0.65 10.70 -0.83
CA LEU A 38 0.03 11.60 -1.81
C LEU A 38 0.04 13.05 -1.34
N PHE A 39 -0.11 13.27 -0.04
CA PHE A 39 -0.20 14.63 0.49
C PHE A 39 1.12 15.16 1.01
N ASN A 40 2.11 14.34 1.11
CA ASN A 40 3.41 14.73 1.66
C ASN A 40 4.35 15.11 0.53
N LEU A 41 4.16 16.30 0.02
CA LEU A 41 4.96 16.80 -1.09
C LEU A 41 6.22 17.50 -0.64
#